data_67546f63f11fbe3c10dcc93444f54d03
#
_entry.id   67546f63f11fbe3c10dcc93444f54d03
#
_cell.length_a   1.000
_cell.length_b   1.000
_cell.length_c   1.000
_cell.angle_alpha   90.00
_cell.angle_beta   90.00
_cell.angle_gamma   90.00
#
_symmetry.space_group_name_H-M   'P 1'
#
loop_
_entity.id
_entity.type
_entity.pdbx_description
1 polymer ?
#
loop_
_entity_poly.entity_id
_entity_poly.type
_entity_poly.pdbx_seq_one_letter_code
_entity_poly.pdbx_strand_id
1 'polypeptide(L)'
;IVFGTLVVEDLIAILMMVLLSTMAVSQDFVGEDLLISVLKVVFFLILWFLIGIFVIPAFLKKAKKLMNNETLLIVSLGLCLGMVVLATYTGFSTALGAFIMGSILAETIEAEHIEHIIQPVKDLFGAIFFVSVGMLVNPAVLVEYAWPVIIITPVSYTHLTLPTT
;
A
#
# COMPACT_ATOMS: atom_id res chain seq x y z
N ILE A 1 17.50 7.26 10.43
CA ILE A 1 16.57 6.93 11.53
C ILE A 1 15.15 7.34 11.15
N VAL A 2 14.90 8.57 10.67
CA VAL A 2 13.56 9.08 10.32
C VAL A 2 12.87 8.25 9.23
N PHE A 3 13.59 7.84 8.18
CA PHE A 3 13.04 6.98 7.12
C PHE A 3 12.60 5.61 7.65
N GLY A 4 13.36 5.02 8.57
CA GLY A 4 12.99 3.75 9.17
C GLY A 4 11.72 3.83 10.03
N THR A 5 11.50 4.95 10.71
CA THR A 5 10.30 5.17 11.53
C THR A 5 9.06 5.30 10.65
N LEU A 6 9.13 6.05 9.54
CA LEU A 6 8.04 6.18 8.58
C LEU A 6 7.65 4.82 7.96
N VAL A 7 8.64 4.01 7.57
CA VAL A 7 8.37 2.66 7.03
C VAL A 7 7.70 1.75 8.07
N VAL A 8 8.12 1.83 9.33
CA VAL A 8 7.49 1.04 10.40
C VAL A 8 6.06 1.50 10.68
N GLU A 9 5.80 2.81 10.65
CA GLU A 9 4.47 3.38 10.83
C GLU A 9 3.52 2.90 9.71
N ASP A 10 3.95 2.94 8.45
CA ASP A 10 3.19 2.44 7.31
C ASP A 10 2.93 0.92 7.41
N LEU A 11 3.93 0.15 7.84
CA LEU A 11 3.76 -1.29 8.08
C LEU A 11 2.74 -1.58 9.18
N ILE A 12 2.77 -0.82 10.28
CA ILE A 12 1.80 -0.95 11.37
C ILE A 12 0.40 -0.56 10.87
N ALA A 13 0.27 0.52 10.10
CA ALA A 13 -1.00 0.95 9.54
C ALA A 13 -1.60 -0.13 8.61
N ILE A 14 -0.78 -0.76 7.77
CA ILE A 14 -1.20 -1.85 6.89
C ILE A 14 -1.60 -3.09 7.70
N LEU A 15 -0.81 -3.47 8.71
CA LEU A 15 -1.15 -4.58 9.61
C LEU A 15 -2.48 -4.33 10.34
N MET A 16 -2.70 -3.12 10.86
CA MET A 16 -3.95 -2.72 11.49
C MET A 16 -5.12 -2.76 10.51
N MET A 17 -4.93 -2.29 9.28
CA MET A 17 -5.95 -2.33 8.23
C MET A 17 -6.33 -3.78 7.86
N VAL A 18 -5.36 -4.67 7.75
CA VAL A 18 -5.58 -6.10 7.49
C VAL A 18 -6.30 -6.75 8.65
N LEU A 19 -5.89 -6.48 9.90
CA LEU A 19 -6.55 -6.99 11.10
C LEU A 19 -8.01 -6.51 11.17
N LEU A 20 -8.27 -5.22 10.99
CA LEU A 20 -9.61 -4.64 11.02
C LEU A 20 -10.48 -5.21 9.89
N SER A 21 -9.93 -5.38 8.70
CA SER A 21 -10.64 -6.00 7.56
C SER A 21 -11.01 -7.44 7.86
N THR A 22 -10.11 -8.21 8.48
CA THR A 22 -10.36 -9.60 8.87
C THR A 22 -11.40 -9.68 9.98
N MET A 23 -11.36 -8.79 10.97
CA MET A 23 -12.35 -8.70 12.04
C MET A 23 -13.74 -8.27 11.55
N ALA A 24 -13.82 -7.43 10.53
CA ALA A 24 -15.08 -6.99 9.94
C ALA A 24 -15.79 -8.09 9.15
N VAL A 25 -15.05 -9.08 8.65
CA VAL A 25 -15.59 -10.22 7.89
C VAL A 25 -15.99 -11.37 8.81
N SER A 26 -15.29 -11.59 9.92
CA SER A 26 -15.60 -12.65 10.89
C SER A 26 -16.50 -12.10 12.00
N GLN A 27 -17.79 -12.37 11.91
CA GLN A 27 -18.78 -11.95 12.94
C GLN A 27 -18.73 -12.76 14.25
N ASP A 28 -17.96 -13.82 14.32
CA ASP A 28 -17.81 -14.65 15.53
C ASP A 28 -16.41 -14.45 16.15
N PHE A 29 -16.41 -13.85 17.33
CA PHE A 29 -15.22 -13.65 18.18
C PHE A 29 -14.83 -14.96 18.90
N VAL A 30 -14.31 -15.93 18.17
CA VAL A 30 -13.61 -17.06 18.79
C VAL A 30 -12.11 -16.80 18.64
N GLY A 31 -11.40 -16.65 19.75
CA GLY A 31 -9.99 -16.25 19.76
C GLY A 31 -9.06 -17.17 18.95
N GLU A 32 -9.43 -18.42 18.76
CA GLU A 32 -8.71 -19.39 17.94
C GLU A 32 -8.80 -19.04 16.44
N ASP A 33 -9.96 -18.63 15.94
CA ASP A 33 -10.17 -18.27 14.53
C ASP A 33 -9.42 -16.98 14.16
N LEU A 34 -9.32 -16.06 15.11
CA LEU A 34 -8.55 -14.82 14.94
C LEU A 34 -7.05 -15.12 14.85
N LEU A 35 -6.54 -16.01 15.70
CA LEU A 35 -5.13 -16.43 15.67
C LEU A 35 -4.78 -17.14 14.36
N ILE A 36 -5.63 -18.03 13.89
CA ILE A 36 -5.48 -18.75 12.62
C ILE A 36 -5.51 -17.77 11.44
N SER A 37 -6.40 -16.79 11.47
CA SER A 37 -6.51 -15.76 10.44
C SER A 37 -5.25 -14.88 10.38
N VAL A 38 -4.72 -14.45 11.53
CA VAL A 38 -3.46 -13.69 11.60
C VAL A 38 -2.28 -14.53 11.09
N LEU A 39 -2.16 -15.79 11.51
CA LEU A 39 -1.12 -16.70 11.03
C LEU A 39 -1.21 -16.92 9.52
N LYS A 40 -2.40 -17.04 8.97
CA LYS A 40 -2.64 -17.17 7.54
C LYS A 40 -2.17 -15.91 6.78
N VAL A 41 -2.51 -14.72 7.27
CA VAL A 41 -2.04 -13.45 6.69
C VAL A 41 -0.52 -13.37 6.70
N VAL A 42 0.11 -13.61 7.83
CA VAL A 42 1.57 -13.57 7.98
C VAL A 42 2.24 -14.59 7.06
N PHE A 43 1.72 -15.81 6.99
CA PHE A 43 2.23 -16.87 6.09
C PHE A 43 2.17 -16.43 4.61
N PHE A 44 1.04 -15.90 4.15
CA PHE A 44 0.89 -15.43 2.77
C PHE A 44 1.78 -14.23 2.47
N LEU A 45 1.93 -13.29 3.42
CA LEU A 45 2.85 -12.15 3.27
C LEU A 45 4.28 -12.62 3.08
N ILE A 46 4.76 -13.52 3.93
CA ILE A 46 6.11 -14.09 3.83
C ILE A 46 6.27 -14.82 2.49
N LEU A 47 5.32 -15.65 2.11
CA LEU A 47 5.35 -16.41 0.87
C LEU A 47 5.42 -15.48 -0.36
N TRP A 48 4.59 -14.46 -0.41
CA TRP A 48 4.56 -13.51 -1.52
C TRP A 48 5.82 -12.65 -1.59
N PHE A 49 6.36 -12.24 -0.44
CA PHE A 49 7.63 -11.54 -0.39
C PHE A 49 8.79 -12.41 -0.89
N LEU A 50 8.88 -13.66 -0.43
CA LEU A 50 9.91 -14.58 -0.86
C LEU A 50 9.84 -14.85 -2.38
N ILE A 51 8.66 -15.19 -2.89
CA ILE A 51 8.46 -15.43 -4.32
C ILE A 51 8.79 -14.15 -5.12
N GLY A 52 8.29 -13.00 -4.65
CA GLY A 52 8.48 -11.71 -5.32
C GLY A 52 9.95 -11.31 -5.43
N ILE A 53 10.71 -11.39 -4.34
CA ILE A 53 12.13 -11.04 -4.31
C ILE A 53 12.98 -11.91 -5.25
N PHE A 54 12.62 -13.16 -5.48
CA PHE A 54 13.36 -14.05 -6.39
C PHE A 54 12.86 -13.97 -7.83
N VAL A 55 11.56 -13.97 -8.04
CA VAL A 55 10.94 -14.07 -9.38
C VAL A 55 11.00 -12.73 -10.11
N ILE A 56 10.65 -11.64 -9.45
CA ILE A 56 10.51 -10.32 -10.10
C ILE A 56 11.85 -9.76 -10.57
N PRO A 57 12.93 -9.74 -9.76
CA PRO A 57 14.23 -9.27 -10.23
C PRO A 57 14.82 -10.16 -11.35
N ALA A 58 14.61 -11.47 -11.27
CA ALA A 58 15.05 -12.40 -12.32
C ALA A 58 14.31 -12.12 -13.65
N PHE A 59 13.01 -11.86 -13.58
CA PHE A 59 12.17 -11.50 -14.72
C PHE A 59 12.63 -10.17 -15.33
N LEU A 60 12.75 -9.11 -14.51
CA LEU A 60 13.19 -7.78 -14.96
C LEU A 60 14.59 -7.83 -15.59
N LYS A 61 15.53 -8.54 -14.95
CA LYS A 61 16.90 -8.71 -15.49
C LYS A 61 16.91 -9.38 -16.86
N LYS A 62 16.06 -10.39 -17.08
CA LYS A 62 15.95 -11.07 -18.37
C LYS A 62 15.27 -10.20 -19.42
N ALA A 63 14.28 -9.44 -19.02
CA ALA A 63 13.50 -8.55 -19.87
C ALA A 63 14.23 -7.23 -20.19
N LYS A 64 15.22 -6.80 -19.39
CA LYS A 64 15.94 -5.52 -19.50
C LYS A 64 16.45 -5.22 -20.91
N LYS A 65 16.91 -6.22 -21.67
CA LYS A 65 17.42 -6.04 -23.03
C LYS A 65 16.34 -5.61 -24.05
N LEU A 66 15.08 -5.82 -23.74
CA LEU A 66 13.92 -5.56 -24.59
C LEU A 66 13.05 -4.41 -24.08
N MET A 67 13.37 -3.85 -22.90
CA MET A 67 12.57 -2.85 -22.23
C MET A 67 13.03 -1.43 -22.56
N ASN A 68 12.16 -0.68 -23.24
CA ASN A 68 12.17 0.77 -23.29
C ASN A 68 11.43 1.32 -22.07
N ASN A 69 11.53 2.63 -21.81
CA ASN A 69 10.85 3.29 -20.68
C ASN A 69 9.34 3.00 -20.65
N GLU A 70 8.68 3.01 -21.81
CA GLU A 70 7.26 2.73 -21.95
C GLU A 70 6.92 1.28 -21.58
N THR A 71 7.73 0.34 -22.05
CA THR A 71 7.56 -1.09 -21.76
C THR A 71 7.79 -1.36 -20.27
N LEU A 72 8.81 -0.72 -19.66
CA LEU A 72 9.10 -0.85 -18.24
C LEU A 72 7.94 -0.30 -17.39
N LEU A 73 7.37 0.84 -17.77
CA LEU A 73 6.17 1.40 -17.14
C LEU A 73 4.99 0.43 -17.18
N ILE A 74 4.67 -0.10 -18.37
CA ILE A 74 3.55 -1.02 -18.55
C ILE A 74 3.76 -2.31 -17.75
N VAL A 75 4.96 -2.86 -17.78
CA VAL A 75 5.30 -4.08 -17.03
C VAL A 75 5.21 -3.84 -15.52
N SER A 76 5.73 -2.74 -15.01
CA SER A 76 5.69 -2.41 -13.58
C SER A 76 4.25 -2.23 -13.09
N LEU A 77 3.41 -1.51 -13.86
CA LEU A 77 1.99 -1.37 -13.56
C LEU A 77 1.25 -2.70 -13.69
N GLY A 78 1.55 -3.50 -14.72
CA GLY A 78 0.97 -4.83 -14.90
C GLY A 78 1.28 -5.78 -13.76
N LEU A 79 2.51 -5.78 -13.26
CA LEU A 79 2.91 -6.56 -12.09
C LEU A 79 2.17 -6.08 -10.83
N CYS A 80 2.06 -4.77 -10.64
CA CYS A 80 1.33 -4.19 -9.50
C CYS A 80 -0.15 -4.60 -9.53
N LEU A 81 -0.83 -4.40 -10.66
CA LEU A 81 -2.23 -4.78 -10.83
C LEU A 81 -2.44 -6.30 -10.75
N GLY A 82 -1.51 -7.09 -11.27
CA GLY A 82 -1.53 -8.55 -11.15
C GLY A 82 -1.49 -8.99 -9.69
N MET A 83 -0.62 -8.37 -8.86
CA MET A 83 -0.57 -8.65 -7.43
C MET A 83 -1.83 -8.21 -6.70
N VAL A 84 -2.41 -7.06 -7.08
CA VAL A 84 -3.71 -6.59 -6.56
C VAL A 84 -4.80 -7.62 -6.81
N VAL A 85 -4.89 -8.16 -8.03
CA VAL A 85 -5.85 -9.20 -8.39
C VAL A 85 -5.61 -10.47 -7.57
N LEU A 86 -4.37 -10.94 -7.44
CA LEU A 86 -4.03 -12.10 -6.62
C LEU A 86 -4.38 -11.89 -5.15
N ALA A 87 -4.10 -10.71 -4.58
CA ALA A 87 -4.48 -10.37 -3.22
C ALA A 87 -6.00 -10.44 -3.02
N THR A 88 -6.76 -9.88 -3.96
CA THR A 88 -8.22 -9.90 -3.91
C THR A 88 -8.78 -11.32 -3.99
N TYR A 89 -8.25 -12.17 -4.86
CA TYR A 89 -8.67 -13.59 -4.94
C TYR A 89 -8.40 -14.39 -3.67
N THR A 90 -7.36 -14.03 -2.93
CA THR A 90 -7.04 -14.68 -1.65
C THR A 90 -7.77 -14.07 -0.45
N GLY A 91 -8.64 -13.07 -0.68
CA GLY A 91 -9.44 -12.41 0.35
C GLY A 91 -8.72 -11.27 1.08
N PHE A 92 -7.58 -10.79 0.54
CA PHE A 92 -6.84 -9.66 1.08
C PHE A 92 -7.25 -8.35 0.39
N SER A 93 -6.88 -7.21 1.02
CA SER A 93 -7.17 -5.91 0.46
C SER A 93 -6.35 -5.63 -0.80
N THR A 94 -6.93 -4.89 -1.74
CA THR A 94 -6.27 -4.40 -2.95
C THR A 94 -5.04 -3.55 -2.63
N ALA A 95 -5.13 -2.73 -1.57
CA ALA A 95 -4.04 -1.88 -1.10
C ALA A 95 -2.83 -2.71 -0.65
N LEU A 96 -3.06 -3.83 0.06
CA LEU A 96 -2.00 -4.75 0.48
C LEU A 96 -1.27 -5.36 -0.72
N GLY A 97 -2.01 -5.80 -1.74
CA GLY A 97 -1.41 -6.33 -2.97
C GLY A 97 -0.52 -5.32 -3.69
N ALA A 98 -1.00 -4.09 -3.83
CA ALA A 98 -0.24 -2.99 -4.43
C ALA A 98 1.03 -2.66 -3.63
N PHE A 99 0.93 -2.61 -2.28
CA PHE A 99 2.05 -2.34 -1.40
C PHE A 99 3.13 -3.41 -1.48
N ILE A 100 2.76 -4.69 -1.45
CA ILE A 100 3.72 -5.79 -1.54
C ILE A 100 4.49 -5.72 -2.88
N MET A 101 3.79 -5.50 -3.99
CA MET A 101 4.46 -5.39 -5.29
C MET A 101 5.36 -4.16 -5.36
N GLY A 102 4.91 -3.02 -4.85
CA GLY A 102 5.70 -1.78 -4.77
C GLY A 102 6.99 -1.99 -3.97
N SER A 103 6.89 -2.66 -2.81
CA SER A 103 8.06 -2.98 -1.97
C SER A 103 9.04 -3.93 -2.68
N ILE A 104 8.54 -4.93 -3.41
CA ILE A 104 9.38 -5.85 -4.19
C ILE A 104 10.09 -5.11 -5.32
N LEU A 105 9.39 -4.23 -6.04
CA LEU A 105 9.97 -3.42 -7.12
C LEU A 105 11.02 -2.44 -6.58
N ALA A 106 10.83 -1.89 -5.39
CA ALA A 106 11.79 -1.00 -4.72
C ALA A 106 13.13 -1.68 -4.38
N GLU A 107 13.16 -2.99 -4.24
CA GLU A 107 14.38 -3.78 -4.01
C GLU A 107 15.09 -4.21 -5.32
N THR A 108 14.54 -3.85 -6.48
CA THR A 108 15.13 -4.21 -7.77
C THR A 108 16.21 -3.22 -8.20
N ILE A 109 17.11 -3.66 -9.10
CA ILE A 109 18.17 -2.80 -9.66
C ILE A 109 17.59 -1.63 -10.48
N GLU A 110 16.38 -1.79 -10.99
CA GLU A 110 15.67 -0.78 -11.79
C GLU A 110 14.76 0.14 -10.93
N ALA A 111 14.81 0.03 -9.61
CA ALA A 111 13.92 0.74 -8.68
C ALA A 111 13.87 2.25 -8.94
N GLU A 112 15.02 2.91 -8.98
CA GLU A 112 15.13 4.36 -9.22
C GLU A 112 14.55 4.76 -10.59
N HIS A 113 14.79 3.94 -11.61
CA HIS A 113 14.24 4.18 -12.94
C HIS A 113 12.72 3.98 -12.99
N ILE A 114 12.23 2.92 -12.35
CA ILE A 114 10.79 2.63 -12.21
C ILE A 114 10.10 3.77 -11.45
N GLU A 115 10.67 4.25 -10.35
CA GLU A 115 10.14 5.36 -9.57
C GLU A 115 9.95 6.61 -10.42
N HIS A 116 10.98 6.97 -11.19
CA HIS A 116 10.95 8.15 -12.05
C HIS A 116 9.87 8.08 -13.15
N ILE A 117 9.70 6.92 -13.80
CA ILE A 117 8.72 6.77 -14.88
C ILE A 117 7.29 6.59 -14.38
N ILE A 118 7.09 6.06 -13.15
CA ILE A 118 5.77 5.89 -12.54
C ILE A 118 5.25 7.19 -11.90
N GLN A 119 6.13 8.13 -11.54
CA GLN A 119 5.75 9.35 -10.84
C GLN A 119 4.58 10.11 -11.49
N PRO A 120 4.55 10.39 -12.82
CA PRO A 120 3.43 11.07 -13.45
C PRO A 120 2.10 10.29 -13.32
N VAL A 121 2.17 8.96 -13.38
CA VAL A 121 1.00 8.09 -13.23
C VAL A 121 0.47 8.14 -11.80
N LYS A 122 1.37 8.06 -10.82
CA LYS A 122 1.05 8.20 -9.40
C LYS A 122 0.39 9.55 -9.10
N ASP A 123 0.92 10.64 -9.65
CA ASP A 123 0.39 11.99 -9.45
C ASP A 123 -1.02 12.12 -10.06
N LEU A 124 -1.24 11.57 -11.26
CA LEU A 124 -2.55 11.55 -11.92
C LEU A 124 -3.58 10.77 -11.10
N PHE A 125 -3.26 9.53 -10.72
CA PHE A 125 -4.18 8.71 -9.92
C PHE A 125 -4.39 9.27 -8.52
N GLY A 126 -3.37 9.89 -7.91
CA GLY A 126 -3.48 10.61 -6.65
C GLY A 126 -4.47 11.77 -6.74
N ALA A 127 -4.38 12.58 -7.78
CA ALA A 127 -5.32 13.67 -8.02
C ALA A 127 -6.77 13.16 -8.19
N ILE A 128 -6.97 12.10 -9.00
CA ILE A 128 -8.28 11.47 -9.19
C ILE A 128 -8.82 10.93 -7.86
N PHE A 129 -7.98 10.28 -7.06
CA PHE A 129 -8.35 9.76 -5.75
C PHE A 129 -8.83 10.88 -4.81
N PHE A 130 -8.05 11.96 -4.67
CA PHE A 130 -8.42 13.07 -3.78
C PHE A 130 -9.69 13.78 -4.24
N VAL A 131 -9.90 13.95 -5.54
CA VAL A 131 -11.16 14.51 -6.08
C VAL A 131 -12.32 13.58 -5.76
N SER A 132 -12.17 12.28 -5.98
CA SER A 132 -13.22 11.28 -5.72
C SER A 132 -13.59 11.23 -4.24
N VAL A 133 -12.60 11.20 -3.35
CA VAL A 133 -12.82 11.23 -1.89
C VAL A 133 -13.43 12.55 -1.47
N GLY A 134 -12.97 13.68 -2.04
CA GLY A 134 -13.55 14.99 -1.77
C GLY A 134 -15.03 15.09 -2.14
N MET A 135 -15.45 14.46 -3.23
CA MET A 135 -16.87 14.40 -3.63
C MET A 135 -17.74 13.55 -2.72
N LEU A 136 -17.16 12.58 -2.01
CA LEU A 136 -17.88 11.75 -1.03
C LEU A 136 -18.12 12.48 0.30
N VAL A 137 -17.38 13.54 0.57
CA VAL A 137 -17.53 14.32 1.80
C VAL A 137 -18.80 15.15 1.73
N ASN A 138 -19.71 14.92 2.68
CA ASN A 138 -20.91 15.74 2.83
C ASN A 138 -20.53 17.06 3.54
N PRO A 139 -20.70 18.23 2.89
CA PRO A 139 -20.35 19.52 3.49
C PRO A 139 -21.09 19.82 4.81
N ALA A 140 -22.32 19.32 4.97
CA ALA A 140 -23.08 19.50 6.22
C ALA A 140 -22.41 18.83 7.42
N VAL A 141 -21.83 17.66 7.22
CA VAL A 141 -21.07 16.92 8.25
C VAL A 141 -19.81 17.69 8.66
N LEU A 142 -19.13 18.34 7.72
CA LEU A 142 -17.96 19.17 8.02
C LEU A 142 -18.29 20.34 8.94
N VAL A 143 -19.48 20.96 8.77
CA VAL A 143 -19.93 22.05 9.64
C VAL A 143 -20.28 21.53 11.03
N GLU A 144 -20.95 20.39 11.11
CA GLU A 144 -21.34 19.75 12.37
C GLU A 144 -20.12 19.31 13.21
N TYR A 145 -19.10 18.78 12.55
CA TYR A 145 -17.86 18.31 13.19
C TYR A 145 -16.68 19.28 13.03
N ALA A 146 -16.97 20.57 12.78
CA ALA A 146 -15.92 21.59 12.58
C ALA A 146 -14.95 21.69 13.77
N TRP A 147 -15.45 21.62 15.01
CA TRP A 147 -14.61 21.68 16.21
C TRP A 147 -13.60 20.52 16.32
N PRO A 148 -14.01 19.24 16.22
CA PRO A 148 -13.07 18.14 16.17
C PRO A 148 -12.05 18.26 15.05
N VAL A 149 -12.46 18.68 13.86
CA VAL A 149 -11.56 18.83 12.69
C VAL A 149 -10.50 19.91 12.96
N ILE A 150 -10.89 21.08 13.49
CA ILE A 150 -9.97 22.17 13.82
C ILE A 150 -8.96 21.76 14.89
N ILE A 151 -9.34 20.92 15.84
CA ILE A 151 -8.45 20.46 16.91
C ILE A 151 -7.50 19.36 16.40
N ILE A 152 -8.01 18.39 15.63
CA ILE A 152 -7.21 17.23 15.17
C ILE A 152 -6.21 17.63 14.07
N THR A 153 -6.57 18.56 13.19
CA THR A 153 -5.71 18.98 12.08
C THR A 153 -4.34 19.51 12.53
N PRO A 154 -4.23 20.49 13.46
CA PRO A 154 -2.94 20.96 13.92
C PRO A 154 -2.20 19.91 14.76
N VAL A 155 -2.90 19.07 15.52
CA VAL A 155 -2.27 17.97 16.28
C VAL A 155 -1.65 16.95 15.33
N SER A 156 -2.37 16.53 14.31
CA SER A 156 -1.86 15.62 13.28
C SER A 156 -0.68 16.23 12.53
N TYR A 157 -0.79 17.50 12.13
CA TYR A 157 0.29 18.22 11.43
C TYR A 157 1.55 18.32 12.29
N THR A 158 1.44 18.67 13.58
CA THR A 158 2.59 18.76 14.48
C THR A 158 3.22 17.40 14.76
N HIS A 159 2.43 16.33 14.89
CA HIS A 159 2.97 14.98 15.08
C HIS A 159 3.69 14.44 13.83
N LEU A 160 3.22 14.79 12.63
CA LEU A 160 3.84 14.35 11.38
C LEU A 160 5.08 15.18 10.98
N THR A 161 5.17 16.45 11.40
CA THR A 161 6.24 17.36 10.98
C THR A 161 7.34 17.60 12.02
N LEU A 162 7.14 17.19 13.29
CA LEU A 162 8.07 17.46 14.40
C LEU A 162 9.31 16.57 14.58
N PRO A 163 9.57 15.49 13.83
CA PRO A 163 10.84 14.77 14.00
C PRO A 163 11.98 15.29 13.10
N THR A 164 11.99 16.53 12.72
CA THR A 164 13.06 17.10 11.86
C THR A 164 14.05 18.03 12.59
N THR A 165 14.22 17.86 13.90
CA THR A 165 15.33 18.49 14.62
C THR A 165 16.27 17.47 15.22
#